data_41153221bf5a81b4035474b1717be3c9
#
_entry.id   41153221bf5a81b4035474b1717be3c9
#
_cell.length_a   1.000
_cell.length_b   1.000
_cell.length_c   1.000
_cell.angle_alpha   90.00
_cell.angle_beta   90.00
_cell.angle_gamma   90.00
#
_symmetry.space_group_name_H-M   'P 1'
#
loop_
_entity.id
_entity.type
_entity.pdbx_description
1 polymer ?
#
loop_
_entity_poly.entity_id
_entity_poly.type
_entity_poly.pdbx_seq_one_letter_code
_entity_poly.pdbx_strand_id
1 'polypeptide(L)'
;MSEDVMAPSPINGAGSLSVWLEALHTSSHRLADTVASLSERELEQPSMADGWSIAQVLSHLGSAAEISTGLLERGIAGDERGPVRQDLEPVWQRWNTLSAPAQRKAWQEADARHLQLLDSLDLSQQPQVRVPYFAGLLDLPDYAGYRLSEQSVHAWDIEAALTPETTIPAGEVELLWKRLDLIATRFRDATTLTRLAPAQLTIALTSPTRTVLLDLGAELHLYPCEPAEPAGSVTGAAEAVLRLVYGRHQPTDEVQVSGAVTLTDLKALFPGF
;
A
#
# COMPACT_ATOMS: atom_id res chain seq x y z
N MET A 1 42.99 11.47 3.63
CA MET A 1 41.68 12.06 3.82
C MET A 1 40.69 11.06 3.19
N SER A 2 40.09 10.18 4.02
CA SER A 2 39.04 9.31 3.55
C SER A 2 37.78 10.16 3.42
N GLU A 3 37.28 10.34 2.20
CA GLU A 3 35.93 10.84 1.99
C GLU A 3 34.99 9.80 2.58
N ASP A 4 34.32 10.14 3.67
CA ASP A 4 33.15 9.41 4.16
C ASP A 4 32.06 9.52 3.06
N VAL A 5 32.02 8.54 2.18
CA VAL A 5 30.92 8.39 1.23
C VAL A 5 29.71 8.01 2.10
N MET A 6 28.89 9.01 2.40
CA MET A 6 27.64 8.83 3.13
C MET A 6 26.79 7.78 2.39
N ALA A 7 26.42 6.71 3.09
CA ALA A 7 25.55 5.68 2.51
C ALA A 7 24.27 6.32 1.97
N PRO A 8 23.77 5.90 0.80
CA PRO A 8 22.53 6.43 0.25
C PRO A 8 21.38 6.20 1.23
N SER A 9 20.47 7.17 1.34
CA SER A 9 19.26 6.99 2.12
C SER A 9 18.27 6.11 1.37
N PRO A 10 17.52 5.23 2.05
CA PRO A 10 16.43 4.47 1.43
C PRO A 10 15.39 5.37 0.77
N ILE A 11 14.59 4.78 -0.16
CA ILE A 11 13.49 5.49 -0.82
C ILE A 11 12.41 5.83 0.21
N ASN A 12 12.49 7.02 0.78
CA ASN A 12 11.48 7.56 1.70
C ASN A 12 11.25 9.03 1.34
N GLY A 13 10.27 9.30 0.47
CA GLY A 13 9.88 10.64 0.07
C GLY A 13 8.61 11.09 0.76
N ALA A 14 8.70 12.06 1.68
CA ALA A 14 7.52 12.76 2.17
C ALA A 14 6.94 13.63 1.04
N GLY A 15 5.76 13.26 0.52
CA GLY A 15 4.94 14.16 -0.27
C GLY A 15 4.29 15.21 0.64
N SER A 16 3.86 16.37 0.09
CA SER A 16 2.99 17.26 0.86
C SER A 16 1.67 16.54 1.16
N LEU A 17 1.07 16.79 2.32
CA LEU A 17 -0.21 16.17 2.68
C LEU A 17 -1.28 16.36 1.59
N SER A 18 -1.33 17.54 0.97
CA SER A 18 -2.32 17.84 -0.08
C SER A 18 -2.24 16.89 -1.27
N VAL A 19 -1.04 16.48 -1.69
CA VAL A 19 -0.85 15.55 -2.81
C VAL A 19 -1.35 14.14 -2.43
N TRP A 20 -1.09 13.71 -1.19
CA TRP A 20 -1.60 12.41 -0.69
C TRP A 20 -3.12 12.41 -0.57
N LEU A 21 -3.72 13.50 -0.09
CA LEU A 21 -5.18 13.61 0.03
C LEU A 21 -5.86 13.66 -1.33
N GLU A 22 -5.32 14.41 -2.29
CA GLU A 22 -5.84 14.46 -3.66
C GLU A 22 -5.85 13.07 -4.31
N ALA A 23 -4.76 12.31 -4.17
CA ALA A 23 -4.68 10.96 -4.69
C ALA A 23 -5.66 10.01 -3.98
N LEU A 24 -5.82 10.14 -2.66
CA LEU A 24 -6.76 9.34 -1.87
C LEU A 24 -8.21 9.61 -2.29
N HIS A 25 -8.60 10.88 -2.47
CA HIS A 25 -9.92 11.26 -2.99
C HIS A 25 -10.15 10.71 -4.40
N THR A 26 -9.17 10.87 -5.28
CA THR A 26 -9.28 10.37 -6.67
C THR A 26 -9.46 8.87 -6.71
N SER A 27 -8.68 8.12 -5.93
CA SER A 27 -8.77 6.66 -5.84
C SER A 27 -10.10 6.20 -5.27
N SER A 28 -10.58 6.87 -4.21
CA SER A 28 -11.86 6.59 -3.57
C SER A 28 -13.04 6.83 -4.51
N HIS A 29 -13.08 7.97 -5.20
CA HIS A 29 -14.12 8.27 -6.18
C HIS A 29 -14.13 7.28 -7.35
N ARG A 30 -12.95 6.95 -7.90
CA ARG A 30 -12.82 5.95 -8.96
C ARG A 30 -13.41 4.59 -8.53
N LEU A 31 -13.07 4.13 -7.33
CA LEU A 31 -13.61 2.88 -6.81
C LEU A 31 -15.12 2.97 -6.59
N ALA A 32 -15.63 4.10 -6.06
CA ALA A 32 -17.06 4.30 -5.87
C ALA A 32 -17.83 4.22 -7.20
N ASP A 33 -17.31 4.84 -8.26
CA ASP A 33 -17.89 4.78 -9.61
C ASP A 33 -17.85 3.34 -10.16
N THR A 34 -16.74 2.63 -9.98
CA THR A 34 -16.55 1.25 -10.42
C THR A 34 -17.59 0.32 -9.81
N VAL A 35 -17.86 0.44 -8.52
CA VAL A 35 -18.77 -0.49 -7.81
C VAL A 35 -20.23 -0.02 -7.78
N ALA A 36 -20.54 1.19 -8.23
CA ALA A 36 -21.87 1.81 -8.10
C ALA A 36 -22.99 0.96 -8.71
N SER A 37 -22.74 0.40 -9.90
CA SER A 37 -23.74 -0.35 -10.69
C SER A 37 -23.65 -1.87 -10.53
N LEU A 38 -22.71 -2.39 -9.73
CA LEU A 38 -22.55 -3.83 -9.56
C LEU A 38 -23.78 -4.45 -8.89
N SER A 39 -24.28 -5.52 -9.48
CA SER A 39 -25.31 -6.37 -8.87
C SER A 39 -24.73 -7.12 -7.66
N GLU A 40 -25.62 -7.67 -6.81
CA GLU A 40 -25.21 -8.50 -5.67
C GLU A 40 -24.33 -9.67 -6.11
N ARG A 41 -24.70 -10.34 -7.21
CA ARG A 41 -23.93 -11.45 -7.79
C ARG A 41 -22.51 -11.02 -8.22
N GLU A 42 -22.35 -9.82 -8.77
CA GLU A 42 -21.02 -9.30 -9.15
C GLU A 42 -20.20 -8.92 -7.91
N LEU A 43 -20.83 -8.36 -6.88
CA LEU A 43 -20.17 -8.08 -5.60
C LEU A 43 -19.67 -9.35 -4.89
N GLU A 44 -20.32 -10.50 -5.10
CA GLU A 44 -19.92 -11.79 -4.53
C GLU A 44 -18.85 -12.52 -5.34
N GLN A 45 -18.47 -12.01 -6.52
CA GLN A 45 -17.38 -12.61 -7.31
C GLN A 45 -16.02 -12.47 -6.60
N PRO A 46 -15.09 -13.41 -6.85
CA PRO A 46 -13.72 -13.28 -6.36
C PRO A 46 -13.08 -11.98 -6.81
N SER A 47 -12.33 -11.34 -5.93
CA SER A 47 -11.42 -10.23 -6.25
C SER A 47 -10.01 -10.77 -6.54
N MET A 48 -9.06 -9.85 -6.79
CA MET A 48 -7.63 -10.20 -6.89
C MET A 48 -6.95 -10.33 -5.53
N ALA A 49 -7.62 -9.95 -4.43
CA ALA A 49 -7.20 -10.28 -3.07
C ALA A 49 -7.56 -11.73 -2.77
N ASP A 50 -6.55 -12.57 -2.57
CA ASP A 50 -6.71 -14.02 -2.48
C ASP A 50 -7.71 -14.42 -1.37
N GLY A 51 -8.68 -15.26 -1.73
CA GLY A 51 -9.74 -15.74 -0.84
C GLY A 51 -10.84 -14.72 -0.51
N TRP A 52 -10.85 -13.52 -1.10
CA TRP A 52 -11.84 -12.47 -0.85
C TRP A 52 -12.72 -12.18 -2.07
N SER A 53 -14.01 -11.98 -1.84
CA SER A 53 -14.91 -11.41 -2.84
C SER A 53 -14.73 -9.88 -2.94
N ILE A 54 -15.26 -9.28 -4.01
CA ILE A 54 -15.32 -7.82 -4.18
C ILE A 54 -15.97 -7.15 -2.94
N ALA A 55 -17.09 -7.70 -2.47
CA ALA A 55 -17.77 -7.19 -1.28
C ALA A 55 -16.92 -7.30 0.00
N GLN A 56 -16.14 -8.37 0.15
CA GLN A 56 -15.24 -8.52 1.30
C GLN A 56 -14.07 -7.54 1.26
N VAL A 57 -13.56 -7.19 0.08
CA VAL A 57 -12.58 -6.10 -0.06
C VAL A 57 -13.20 -4.76 0.33
N LEU A 58 -14.44 -4.49 -0.08
CA LEU A 58 -15.16 -3.28 0.35
C LEU A 58 -15.42 -3.27 1.87
N SER A 59 -15.73 -4.43 2.46
CA SER A 59 -15.86 -4.60 3.91
C SER A 59 -14.56 -4.27 4.64
N HIS A 60 -13.42 -4.75 4.11
CA HIS A 60 -12.10 -4.45 4.64
C HIS A 60 -11.80 -2.95 4.56
N LEU A 61 -11.93 -2.33 3.38
CA LEU A 61 -11.70 -0.89 3.21
C LEU A 61 -12.60 -0.03 4.10
N GLY A 62 -13.88 -0.41 4.25
CA GLY A 62 -14.83 0.31 5.07
C GLY A 62 -14.53 0.20 6.56
N SER A 63 -14.24 -1.00 7.05
CA SER A 63 -13.82 -1.20 8.44
C SER A 63 -12.50 -0.47 8.76
N ALA A 64 -11.57 -0.48 7.80
CA ALA A 64 -10.31 0.26 7.91
C ALA A 64 -10.55 1.78 7.94
N ALA A 65 -11.48 2.32 7.14
CA ALA A 65 -11.85 3.74 7.16
C ALA A 65 -12.51 4.12 8.49
N GLU A 66 -13.43 3.30 9.02
CA GLU A 66 -14.06 3.52 10.33
C GLU A 66 -13.04 3.54 11.46
N ILE A 67 -12.16 2.53 11.52
CA ILE A 67 -11.09 2.46 12.53
C ILE A 67 -10.16 3.66 12.40
N SER A 68 -9.76 3.99 11.19
CA SER A 68 -8.86 5.10 10.90
C SER A 68 -9.47 6.46 11.26
N THR A 69 -10.77 6.64 11.10
CA THR A 69 -11.49 7.83 11.58
C THR A 69 -11.36 7.97 13.09
N GLY A 70 -11.62 6.90 13.85
CA GLY A 70 -11.46 6.94 15.31
C GLY A 70 -10.02 7.18 15.77
N LEU A 71 -9.01 6.64 15.06
CA LEU A 71 -7.61 6.91 15.37
C LEU A 71 -7.22 8.36 15.06
N LEU A 72 -7.74 8.92 13.97
CA LEU A 72 -7.50 10.32 13.62
C LEU A 72 -8.17 11.28 14.64
N GLU A 73 -9.41 11.01 15.04
CA GLU A 73 -10.10 11.76 16.10
C GLU A 73 -9.31 11.74 17.42
N ARG A 74 -8.73 10.60 17.78
CA ARG A 74 -7.84 10.47 18.96
C ARG A 74 -6.58 11.32 18.80
N GLY A 75 -5.95 11.29 17.64
CA GLY A 75 -4.78 12.13 17.35
C GLY A 75 -5.09 13.62 17.43
N ILE A 76 -6.25 14.05 16.93
CA ILE A 76 -6.73 15.43 17.04
C ILE A 76 -6.94 15.81 18.53
N ALA A 77 -7.42 14.89 19.34
CA ALA A 77 -7.61 15.09 20.78
C ALA A 77 -6.30 14.97 21.60
N GLY A 78 -5.16 14.68 20.96
CA GLY A 78 -3.86 14.50 21.62
C GLY A 78 -3.72 13.17 22.36
N ASP A 79 -4.54 12.17 22.04
CA ASP A 79 -4.43 10.81 22.57
C ASP A 79 -3.50 9.98 21.69
N GLU A 80 -2.31 9.67 22.17
CA GLU A 80 -1.25 8.95 21.44
C GLU A 80 -1.31 7.42 21.61
N ARG A 81 -2.32 6.90 22.32
CA ARG A 81 -2.44 5.45 22.53
C ARG A 81 -2.76 4.74 21.21
N GLY A 82 -1.90 3.81 20.79
CA GLY A 82 -2.08 3.01 19.59
C GLY A 82 -3.33 2.11 19.62
N PRO A 83 -3.74 1.57 18.48
CA PRO A 83 -4.87 0.64 18.40
C PRO A 83 -4.57 -0.66 19.13
N VAL A 84 -5.56 -1.20 19.84
CA VAL A 84 -5.50 -2.50 20.48
C VAL A 84 -6.35 -3.48 19.68
N ARG A 85 -5.75 -4.57 19.21
CA ARG A 85 -6.43 -5.54 18.33
C ARG A 85 -7.76 -6.02 18.87
N GLN A 86 -7.83 -6.29 20.17
CA GLN A 86 -9.03 -6.76 20.84
C GLN A 86 -10.21 -5.78 20.72
N ASP A 87 -9.93 -4.47 20.69
CA ASP A 87 -10.95 -3.42 20.54
C ASP A 87 -11.46 -3.32 19.09
N LEU A 88 -10.70 -3.80 18.12
CA LEU A 88 -11.01 -3.76 16.70
C LEU A 88 -11.80 -4.98 16.22
N GLU A 89 -11.65 -6.13 16.88
CA GLU A 89 -12.34 -7.38 16.51
C GLU A 89 -13.87 -7.22 16.39
N PRO A 90 -14.57 -6.51 17.29
CA PRO A 90 -16.01 -6.28 17.14
C PRO A 90 -16.38 -5.45 15.89
N VAL A 91 -15.49 -4.53 15.47
CA VAL A 91 -15.68 -3.75 14.23
C VAL A 91 -15.63 -4.69 13.04
N TRP A 92 -14.57 -5.48 12.90
CA TRP A 92 -14.42 -6.43 11.80
C TRP A 92 -15.56 -7.46 11.76
N GLN A 93 -15.96 -8.02 12.92
CA GLN A 93 -17.08 -8.97 12.99
C GLN A 93 -18.38 -8.35 12.49
N ARG A 94 -18.70 -7.12 12.92
CA ARG A 94 -19.91 -6.41 12.45
C ARG A 94 -19.88 -6.21 10.93
N TRP A 95 -18.74 -5.76 10.37
CA TRP A 95 -18.60 -5.56 8.93
C TRP A 95 -18.75 -6.86 8.15
N ASN A 96 -18.18 -7.95 8.63
CA ASN A 96 -18.23 -9.26 7.98
C ASN A 96 -19.63 -9.92 8.02
N THR A 97 -20.52 -9.45 8.88
CA THR A 97 -21.93 -9.95 8.93
C THR A 97 -22.87 -9.25 7.95
N LEU A 98 -22.43 -8.18 7.30
CA LEU A 98 -23.24 -7.45 6.33
C LEU A 98 -23.37 -8.25 5.02
N SER A 99 -24.53 -8.11 4.34
CA SER A 99 -24.69 -8.61 2.97
C SER A 99 -23.81 -7.81 2.00
N ALA A 100 -23.50 -8.38 0.83
CA ALA A 100 -22.63 -7.75 -0.16
C ALA A 100 -23.11 -6.33 -0.56
N PRO A 101 -24.38 -6.06 -0.85
CA PRO A 101 -24.86 -4.70 -1.08
C PRO A 101 -24.73 -3.78 0.13
N ALA A 102 -24.90 -4.33 1.35
CA ALA A 102 -24.75 -3.55 2.58
C ALA A 102 -23.28 -3.21 2.88
N GLN A 103 -22.34 -4.11 2.57
CA GLN A 103 -20.89 -3.85 2.67
C GLN A 103 -20.48 -2.70 1.74
N ARG A 104 -20.94 -2.70 0.49
CA ARG A 104 -20.71 -1.58 -0.45
C ARG A 104 -21.21 -0.26 0.10
N LYS A 105 -22.49 -0.22 0.52
CA LYS A 105 -23.09 1.01 1.06
C LYS A 105 -22.36 1.50 2.31
N ALA A 106 -22.08 0.60 3.24
CA ALA A 106 -21.39 0.94 4.49
C ALA A 106 -19.96 1.45 4.24
N TRP A 107 -19.24 0.85 3.25
CA TRP A 107 -17.93 1.34 2.84
C TRP A 107 -18.02 2.79 2.33
N GLN A 108 -18.93 3.08 1.40
CA GLN A 108 -19.10 4.44 0.86
C GLN A 108 -19.36 5.46 1.98
N GLU A 109 -20.17 5.12 2.96
CA GLU A 109 -20.48 6.00 4.10
C GLU A 109 -19.29 6.17 5.06
N ALA A 110 -18.53 5.11 5.33
CA ALA A 110 -17.37 5.18 6.22
C ALA A 110 -16.21 5.93 5.57
N ASP A 111 -15.95 5.67 4.29
CA ASP A 111 -14.91 6.32 3.51
C ASP A 111 -15.18 7.83 3.36
N ALA A 112 -16.42 8.21 3.01
CA ALA A 112 -16.81 9.61 2.94
C ALA A 112 -16.62 10.36 4.27
N ARG A 113 -16.96 9.73 5.41
CA ARG A 113 -16.72 10.33 6.73
C ARG A 113 -15.24 10.50 7.03
N HIS A 114 -14.43 9.50 6.68
CA HIS A 114 -12.98 9.56 6.88
C HIS A 114 -12.33 10.68 6.06
N LEU A 115 -12.68 10.79 4.76
CA LEU A 115 -12.19 11.85 3.90
C LEU A 115 -12.65 13.24 4.37
N GLN A 116 -13.92 13.37 4.75
CA GLN A 116 -14.45 14.62 5.29
C GLN A 116 -13.71 15.07 6.57
N LEU A 117 -13.36 14.13 7.44
CA LEU A 117 -12.57 14.46 8.65
C LEU A 117 -11.16 14.95 8.26
N LEU A 118 -10.49 14.28 7.31
CA LEU A 118 -9.18 14.71 6.80
C LEU A 118 -9.25 16.11 6.18
N ASP A 119 -10.28 16.40 5.37
CA ASP A 119 -10.48 17.70 4.73
C ASP A 119 -10.75 18.82 5.73
N SER A 120 -11.31 18.49 6.90
CA SER A 120 -11.59 19.46 7.95
C SER A 120 -10.36 19.93 8.72
N LEU A 121 -9.20 19.29 8.53
CA LEU A 121 -7.98 19.62 9.25
C LEU A 121 -7.32 20.89 8.69
N ASP A 122 -7.24 21.92 9.51
CA ASP A 122 -6.44 23.10 9.22
C ASP A 122 -4.99 22.88 9.67
N LEU A 123 -4.15 22.50 8.72
CA LEU A 123 -2.74 22.21 8.98
C LEU A 123 -1.94 23.41 9.47
N SER A 124 -2.37 24.62 9.18
CA SER A 124 -1.73 25.84 9.68
C SER A 124 -1.94 26.03 11.18
N GLN A 125 -3.06 25.50 11.69
CA GLN A 125 -3.44 25.58 13.11
C GLN A 125 -3.13 24.28 13.88
N GLN A 126 -2.97 23.16 13.19
CA GLN A 126 -2.80 21.85 13.80
C GLN A 126 -1.58 21.06 13.26
N PRO A 127 -0.38 21.69 13.13
CA PRO A 127 0.79 21.00 12.60
C PRO A 127 1.31 19.90 13.54
N GLN A 128 0.84 19.90 14.80
CA GLN A 128 1.22 18.93 15.83
C GLN A 128 0.37 17.67 15.84
N VAL A 129 -0.69 17.56 15.01
CA VAL A 129 -1.53 16.34 14.99
C VAL A 129 -0.68 15.14 14.66
N ARG A 130 -0.76 14.13 15.52
CA ARG A 130 -0.13 12.82 15.32
C ARG A 130 -1.19 11.74 15.45
N VAL A 131 -1.21 10.81 14.51
CA VAL A 131 -2.19 9.72 14.47
C VAL A 131 -1.59 8.48 15.11
N PRO A 132 -2.17 7.94 16.19
CA PRO A 132 -1.71 6.69 16.81
C PRO A 132 -2.14 5.49 15.97
N TYR A 133 -1.35 5.20 14.93
CA TYR A 133 -1.66 4.19 13.92
C TYR A 133 -1.01 2.84 14.23
N PHE A 134 -1.30 1.80 13.43
CA PHE A 134 -0.69 0.45 13.53
C PHE A 134 0.84 0.45 13.33
N ALA A 135 1.35 1.47 12.67
CA ALA A 135 2.78 1.66 12.41
C ALA A 135 3.47 2.55 13.46
N GLY A 136 2.78 2.92 14.52
CA GLY A 136 3.25 3.86 15.52
C GLY A 136 2.56 5.22 15.44
N LEU A 137 3.17 6.22 16.04
CA LEU A 137 2.66 7.59 16.05
C LEU A 137 3.11 8.32 14.77
N LEU A 138 2.19 8.55 13.86
CA LEU A 138 2.45 9.09 12.53
C LEU A 138 2.10 10.57 12.44
N ASP A 139 2.83 11.32 11.62
CA ASP A 139 2.33 12.59 11.13
C ASP A 139 1.26 12.39 10.04
N LEU A 140 0.59 13.46 9.65
CA LEU A 140 -0.51 13.37 8.69
C LEU A 140 -0.09 12.93 7.28
N PRO A 141 1.05 13.37 6.71
CA PRO A 141 1.53 12.87 5.43
C PRO A 141 1.80 11.36 5.46
N ASP A 142 2.47 10.86 6.48
CA ASP A 142 2.73 9.43 6.64
C ASP A 142 1.45 8.62 6.82
N TYR A 143 0.53 9.12 7.63
CA TYR A 143 -0.78 8.51 7.81
C TYR A 143 -1.57 8.46 6.49
N ALA A 144 -1.64 9.56 5.73
CA ALA A 144 -2.31 9.61 4.44
C ALA A 144 -1.65 8.65 3.43
N GLY A 145 -0.32 8.51 3.48
CA GLY A 145 0.42 7.54 2.66
C GLY A 145 0.04 6.09 2.97
N TYR A 146 -0.15 5.71 4.24
CA TYR A 146 -0.68 4.38 4.59
C TYR A 146 -2.10 4.19 4.08
N ARG A 147 -2.96 5.20 4.22
CA ARG A 147 -4.34 5.13 3.73
C ARG A 147 -4.41 5.01 2.21
N LEU A 148 -3.55 5.74 1.48
CA LEU A 148 -3.47 5.61 0.02
C LEU A 148 -2.97 4.21 -0.38
N SER A 149 -1.99 3.64 0.33
CA SER A 149 -1.51 2.27 0.06
C SER A 149 -2.64 1.25 0.14
N GLU A 150 -3.42 1.27 1.22
CA GLU A 150 -4.60 0.41 1.40
C GLU A 150 -5.64 0.65 0.29
N GLN A 151 -6.00 1.91 0.07
CA GLN A 151 -7.03 2.29 -0.90
C GLN A 151 -6.65 1.90 -2.34
N SER A 152 -5.44 2.24 -2.80
CA SER A 152 -5.01 2.00 -4.18
C SER A 152 -4.87 0.52 -4.52
N VAL A 153 -4.25 -0.25 -3.62
CA VAL A 153 -4.02 -1.68 -3.86
C VAL A 153 -5.33 -2.46 -3.85
N HIS A 154 -6.21 -2.18 -2.89
CA HIS A 154 -7.51 -2.85 -2.81
C HIS A 154 -8.52 -2.34 -3.85
N ALA A 155 -8.43 -1.09 -4.31
CA ALA A 155 -9.17 -0.63 -5.48
C ALA A 155 -8.75 -1.44 -6.72
N TRP A 156 -7.44 -1.64 -6.92
CA TRP A 156 -6.92 -2.48 -7.98
C TRP A 156 -7.40 -3.95 -7.83
N ASP A 157 -7.42 -4.52 -6.63
CA ASP A 157 -7.92 -5.89 -6.38
C ASP A 157 -9.37 -6.06 -6.89
N ILE A 158 -10.19 -5.02 -6.83
CA ILE A 158 -11.57 -5.02 -7.34
C ILE A 158 -11.61 -4.77 -8.84
N GLU A 159 -10.95 -3.70 -9.29
CA GLU A 159 -11.00 -3.23 -10.68
C GLU A 159 -10.40 -4.26 -11.64
N ALA A 160 -9.27 -4.90 -11.28
CA ALA A 160 -8.64 -5.93 -12.09
C ALA A 160 -9.44 -7.25 -12.12
N ALA A 161 -10.24 -7.54 -11.10
CA ALA A 161 -11.18 -8.66 -11.15
C ALA A 161 -12.32 -8.44 -12.16
N LEU A 162 -12.70 -7.20 -12.38
CA LEU A 162 -13.73 -6.80 -13.36
C LEU A 162 -13.17 -6.58 -14.77
N THR A 163 -11.94 -6.05 -14.84
CA THR A 163 -11.23 -5.72 -16.08
C THR A 163 -9.75 -6.10 -15.93
N PRO A 164 -9.34 -7.27 -16.42
CA PRO A 164 -8.02 -7.85 -16.16
C PRO A 164 -6.81 -6.99 -16.55
N GLU A 165 -6.96 -6.09 -17.53
CA GLU A 165 -5.90 -5.19 -17.98
C GLU A 165 -5.75 -3.92 -17.13
N THR A 166 -6.56 -3.79 -16.08
CA THR A 166 -6.51 -2.62 -15.20
C THR A 166 -5.17 -2.54 -14.46
N THR A 167 -4.63 -1.34 -14.41
CA THR A 167 -3.41 -1.01 -13.68
C THR A 167 -3.68 0.06 -12.63
N ILE A 168 -2.86 0.11 -11.58
CA ILE A 168 -2.88 1.24 -10.63
C ILE A 168 -2.52 2.52 -11.38
N PRO A 169 -3.27 3.62 -11.25
CA PRO A 169 -2.99 4.88 -11.93
C PRO A 169 -1.58 5.41 -11.68
N ALA A 170 -0.95 5.95 -12.71
CA ALA A 170 0.47 6.37 -12.66
C ALA A 170 0.76 7.37 -11.52
N GLY A 171 -0.17 8.30 -11.23
CA GLY A 171 -0.02 9.25 -10.12
C GLY A 171 -0.01 8.56 -8.74
N GLU A 172 -0.84 7.55 -8.54
CA GLU A 172 -0.84 6.73 -7.33
C GLU A 172 0.45 5.90 -7.25
N VAL A 173 0.86 5.25 -8.35
CA VAL A 173 2.13 4.49 -8.44
C VAL A 173 3.32 5.35 -8.02
N GLU A 174 3.42 6.59 -8.52
CA GLU A 174 4.52 7.48 -8.18
C GLU A 174 4.58 7.81 -6.67
N LEU A 175 3.43 8.01 -6.06
CA LEU A 175 3.34 8.25 -4.61
C LEU A 175 3.69 6.99 -3.82
N LEU A 176 3.14 5.85 -4.19
CA LEU A 176 3.40 4.58 -3.51
C LEU A 176 4.87 4.17 -3.61
N TRP A 177 5.55 4.48 -4.72
CA TRP A 177 7.00 4.27 -4.84
C TRP A 177 7.81 5.04 -3.80
N LYS A 178 7.36 6.23 -3.37
CA LYS A 178 8.05 7.00 -2.31
C LYS A 178 8.01 6.30 -0.94
N ARG A 179 7.15 5.30 -0.78
CA ARG A 179 6.98 4.51 0.45
C ARG A 179 7.34 3.04 0.28
N LEU A 180 7.84 2.66 -0.91
CA LEU A 180 8.01 1.25 -1.25
C LEU A 180 9.05 0.55 -0.36
N ASP A 181 10.10 1.25 0.06
CA ASP A 181 11.07 0.74 1.03
C ASP A 181 10.41 0.37 2.36
N LEU A 182 9.58 1.26 2.89
CA LEU A 182 8.84 1.03 4.13
C LEU A 182 7.91 -0.20 4.04
N ILE A 183 7.19 -0.33 2.93
CA ILE A 183 6.28 -1.46 2.69
C ILE A 183 7.06 -2.76 2.53
N ALA A 184 8.08 -2.76 1.67
CA ALA A 184 8.93 -3.92 1.44
C ALA A 184 9.59 -4.41 2.73
N THR A 185 10.11 -3.49 3.54
CA THR A 185 10.74 -3.81 4.84
C THR A 185 9.73 -4.35 5.84
N ARG A 186 8.53 -3.77 5.91
CA ARG A 186 7.52 -4.12 6.92
C ARG A 186 6.86 -5.47 6.67
N PHE A 187 6.53 -5.78 5.41
CA PHE A 187 5.71 -6.94 5.05
C PHE A 187 6.49 -8.09 4.41
N ARG A 188 7.83 -8.01 4.41
CA ARG A 188 8.68 -9.10 3.91
C ARG A 188 8.53 -10.38 4.72
N ASP A 189 8.69 -11.51 4.06
CA ASP A 189 8.91 -12.78 4.75
C ASP A 189 10.36 -12.87 5.27
N ALA A 190 10.51 -12.91 6.59
CA ALA A 190 11.82 -12.90 7.24
C ALA A 190 12.62 -14.19 6.96
N THR A 191 11.96 -15.33 6.80
CA THR A 191 12.60 -16.62 6.50
C THR A 191 13.18 -16.59 5.09
N THR A 192 12.41 -16.10 4.13
CA THR A 192 12.86 -15.94 2.75
C THR A 192 14.00 -14.93 2.66
N LEU A 193 13.92 -13.79 3.36
CA LEU A 193 15.02 -12.82 3.40
C LEU A 193 16.31 -13.47 3.90
N THR A 194 16.26 -14.20 5.02
CA THR A 194 17.42 -14.90 5.57
C THR A 194 18.04 -15.90 4.59
N ARG A 195 17.22 -16.56 3.78
CA ARG A 195 17.68 -17.53 2.76
C ARG A 195 18.34 -16.84 1.57
N LEU A 196 17.85 -15.66 1.18
CA LEU A 196 18.33 -14.92 0.01
C LEU A 196 19.54 -14.02 0.32
N ALA A 197 19.69 -13.58 1.56
CA ALA A 197 20.75 -12.70 2.01
C ALA A 197 22.11 -13.44 2.11
N PRO A 198 23.26 -12.75 1.87
CA PRO A 198 23.32 -11.39 1.33
C PRO A 198 23.21 -11.39 -0.19
N ALA A 199 22.42 -10.49 -0.76
CA ALA A 199 22.35 -10.29 -2.20
C ALA A 199 21.94 -8.85 -2.53
N GLN A 200 22.43 -8.32 -3.63
CA GLN A 200 22.03 -7.04 -4.19
C GLN A 200 21.48 -7.23 -5.60
N LEU A 201 20.33 -6.65 -5.88
CA LEU A 201 19.66 -6.75 -7.17
C LEU A 201 19.45 -5.36 -7.77
N THR A 202 19.69 -5.24 -9.06
CA THR A 202 19.27 -4.04 -9.81
C THR A 202 17.78 -4.17 -10.15
N ILE A 203 16.97 -3.21 -9.75
CA ILE A 203 15.61 -3.04 -10.29
C ILE A 203 15.67 -1.99 -11.40
N ALA A 204 15.56 -2.45 -12.65
CA ALA A 204 15.54 -1.60 -13.83
C ALA A 204 14.09 -1.36 -14.27
N LEU A 205 13.54 -0.20 -13.90
CA LEU A 205 12.18 0.18 -14.29
C LEU A 205 12.16 0.68 -15.74
N THR A 206 11.18 0.24 -16.51
CA THR A 206 11.03 0.59 -17.93
C THR A 206 10.10 1.78 -18.15
N SER A 207 9.13 2.00 -17.24
CA SER A 207 8.16 3.10 -17.34
C SER A 207 7.69 3.53 -15.94
N PRO A 208 8.10 4.73 -15.47
CA PRO A 208 9.19 5.57 -16.00
C PRO A 208 10.55 4.88 -15.84
N THR A 209 11.51 5.21 -16.72
CA THR A 209 12.87 4.65 -16.62
C THR A 209 13.57 5.13 -15.36
N ARG A 210 13.94 4.19 -14.50
CA ARG A 210 14.61 4.45 -13.21
C ARG A 210 15.36 3.21 -12.77
N THR A 211 16.47 3.38 -12.11
CA THR A 211 17.22 2.29 -11.47
C THR A 211 17.12 2.38 -9.95
N VAL A 212 16.89 1.24 -9.31
CA VAL A 212 16.77 1.09 -7.87
C VAL A 212 17.60 -0.12 -7.44
N LEU A 213 18.32 0.02 -6.35
CA LEU A 213 18.98 -1.11 -5.67
C LEU A 213 17.98 -1.76 -4.71
N LEU A 214 17.76 -3.07 -4.84
CA LEU A 214 17.17 -3.90 -3.80
C LEU A 214 18.31 -4.59 -3.04
N ASP A 215 18.51 -4.19 -1.80
CA ASP A 215 19.53 -4.74 -0.90
C ASP A 215 18.90 -5.75 0.06
N LEU A 216 19.32 -7.00 -0.06
CA LEU A 216 18.92 -8.11 0.79
C LEU A 216 20.05 -8.42 1.77
N GLY A 217 20.14 -7.63 2.84
CA GLY A 217 21.12 -7.80 3.91
C GLY A 217 20.51 -8.39 5.18
N ALA A 218 21.00 -7.95 6.35
CA ALA A 218 20.37 -8.24 7.64
C ALA A 218 18.94 -7.65 7.70
N GLU A 219 18.75 -6.53 7.03
CA GLU A 219 17.47 -5.91 6.72
C GLU A 219 17.33 -5.76 5.22
N LEU A 220 16.09 -5.59 4.75
CA LEU A 220 15.79 -5.34 3.34
C LEU A 220 15.62 -3.83 3.14
N HIS A 221 16.28 -3.29 2.11
CA HIS A 221 16.11 -1.89 1.74
C HIS A 221 16.08 -1.67 0.22
N LEU A 222 15.40 -0.61 -0.19
CA LEU A 222 15.36 -0.09 -1.54
C LEU A 222 16.05 1.28 -1.59
N TYR A 223 17.07 1.42 -2.44
CA TYR A 223 17.83 2.67 -2.57
C TYR A 223 17.73 3.22 -4.00
N PRO A 224 17.67 4.55 -4.20
CA PRO A 224 17.63 5.17 -5.52
C PRO A 224 19.02 5.24 -6.15
N CYS A 225 19.70 4.12 -6.28
CA CYS A 225 21.05 4.01 -6.83
C CYS A 225 21.23 2.66 -7.54
N GLU A 226 22.33 2.52 -8.27
CA GLU A 226 22.76 1.26 -8.85
C GLU A 226 23.69 0.49 -7.88
N PRO A 227 23.56 -0.85 -7.75
CA PRO A 227 24.53 -1.64 -7.03
C PRO A 227 25.86 -1.72 -7.78
N ALA A 228 26.96 -1.82 -7.04
CA ALA A 228 28.30 -1.93 -7.64
C ALA A 228 28.50 -3.29 -8.36
N GLU A 229 28.03 -4.37 -7.73
CA GLU A 229 28.14 -5.75 -8.23
C GLU A 229 26.82 -6.50 -7.99
N PRO A 230 25.81 -6.35 -8.89
CA PRO A 230 24.51 -6.95 -8.69
C PRO A 230 24.58 -8.49 -8.84
N ALA A 231 23.98 -9.21 -7.90
CA ALA A 231 23.79 -10.66 -7.96
C ALA A 231 22.69 -11.06 -8.97
N GLY A 232 21.96 -10.08 -9.49
CA GLY A 232 20.88 -10.27 -10.45
C GLY A 232 20.13 -8.97 -10.75
N SER A 233 19.10 -9.09 -11.57
CA SER A 233 18.25 -7.95 -11.93
C SER A 233 16.77 -8.31 -11.96
N VAL A 234 15.94 -7.27 -11.70
CA VAL A 234 14.50 -7.28 -11.91
C VAL A 234 14.19 -6.19 -12.93
N THR A 235 13.52 -6.53 -14.02
CA THR A 235 13.17 -5.56 -15.08
C THR A 235 11.66 -5.58 -15.29
N GLY A 236 11.01 -4.42 -15.33
CA GLY A 236 9.58 -4.29 -15.55
C GLY A 236 9.08 -2.86 -15.44
N ALA A 237 7.80 -2.64 -15.73
CA ALA A 237 7.15 -1.37 -15.47
C ALA A 237 7.10 -1.09 -13.95
N ALA A 238 7.18 0.18 -13.56
CA ALA A 238 7.13 0.57 -12.14
C ALA A 238 5.88 0.05 -11.43
N GLU A 239 4.75 0.06 -12.11
CA GLU A 239 3.48 -0.44 -11.59
C GLU A 239 3.51 -1.96 -11.33
N ALA A 240 4.02 -2.76 -12.26
CA ALA A 240 4.10 -4.21 -12.12
C ALA A 240 5.09 -4.63 -11.02
N VAL A 241 6.23 -3.94 -10.91
CA VAL A 241 7.19 -4.16 -9.81
C VAL A 241 6.63 -3.72 -8.47
N LEU A 242 5.90 -2.60 -8.43
CA LEU A 242 5.19 -2.17 -7.23
C LEU A 242 4.20 -3.26 -6.77
N ARG A 243 3.34 -3.75 -7.68
CA ARG A 243 2.40 -4.83 -7.36
C ARG A 243 3.11 -6.12 -6.90
N LEU A 244 4.26 -6.46 -7.46
CA LEU A 244 5.07 -7.58 -6.97
C LEU A 244 5.43 -7.39 -5.49
N VAL A 245 5.88 -6.19 -5.09
CA VAL A 245 6.22 -5.89 -3.69
C VAL A 245 4.99 -5.90 -2.77
N TYR A 246 3.84 -5.52 -3.30
CA TYR A 246 2.56 -5.62 -2.56
C TYR A 246 1.93 -7.03 -2.58
N GLY A 247 2.62 -8.04 -3.14
CA GLY A 247 2.11 -9.42 -3.24
C GLY A 247 0.99 -9.60 -4.27
N ARG A 248 0.88 -8.69 -5.25
CA ARG A 248 -0.17 -8.67 -6.29
C ARG A 248 0.36 -8.95 -7.70
N HIS A 249 1.46 -9.67 -7.81
CA HIS A 249 2.01 -10.05 -9.11
C HIS A 249 1.08 -11.02 -9.85
N GLN A 250 0.79 -10.72 -11.12
CA GLN A 250 -0.02 -11.55 -12.01
C GLN A 250 0.86 -12.28 -13.05
N PRO A 251 0.43 -13.44 -13.56
CA PRO A 251 1.18 -14.15 -14.62
C PRO A 251 1.35 -13.35 -15.92
N THR A 252 0.48 -12.36 -16.15
CA THR A 252 0.52 -11.45 -17.29
C THR A 252 1.46 -10.27 -17.12
N ASP A 253 2.01 -10.08 -15.91
CA ASP A 253 2.95 -8.99 -15.66
C ASP A 253 4.28 -9.27 -16.35
N GLU A 254 4.73 -8.34 -17.16
CA GLU A 254 6.03 -8.41 -17.85
C GLU A 254 7.18 -8.05 -16.89
N VAL A 255 7.32 -8.84 -15.80
CA VAL A 255 8.44 -8.72 -14.87
C VAL A 255 9.44 -9.82 -15.15
N GLN A 256 10.66 -9.44 -15.53
CA GLN A 256 11.76 -10.36 -15.79
C GLN A 256 12.75 -10.34 -14.62
N VAL A 257 13.15 -11.52 -14.18
CA VAL A 257 14.13 -11.67 -13.10
C VAL A 257 15.28 -12.52 -13.60
N SER A 258 16.52 -12.09 -13.33
CA SER A 258 17.72 -12.81 -13.71
C SER A 258 18.76 -12.84 -12.57
N GLY A 259 19.67 -13.81 -12.60
CA GLY A 259 20.74 -13.95 -11.60
C GLY A 259 20.44 -14.97 -10.53
N ALA A 260 20.93 -14.74 -9.31
CA ALA A 260 20.87 -15.69 -8.20
C ALA A 260 19.48 -15.79 -7.54
N VAL A 261 18.63 -14.78 -7.73
CA VAL A 261 17.26 -14.71 -7.16
C VAL A 261 16.27 -14.91 -8.30
N THR A 262 15.22 -15.69 -8.06
CA THR A 262 14.16 -15.97 -9.04
C THR A 262 12.90 -15.16 -8.77
N LEU A 263 11.98 -15.07 -9.73
CA LEU A 263 10.67 -14.48 -9.53
C LEU A 263 9.87 -15.19 -8.42
N THR A 264 10.00 -16.51 -8.32
CA THR A 264 9.39 -17.30 -7.24
C THR A 264 9.94 -16.90 -5.88
N ASP A 265 11.24 -16.64 -5.77
CA ASP A 265 11.85 -16.14 -4.54
C ASP A 265 11.32 -14.76 -4.15
N LEU A 266 11.17 -13.85 -5.11
CA LEU A 266 10.63 -12.51 -4.85
C LEU A 266 9.16 -12.57 -4.44
N LYS A 267 8.35 -13.43 -5.06
CA LYS A 267 6.95 -13.66 -4.64
C LYS A 267 6.88 -14.24 -3.21
N ALA A 268 7.80 -15.11 -2.84
CA ALA A 268 7.87 -15.63 -1.47
C ALA A 268 8.40 -14.58 -0.48
N LEU A 269 9.30 -13.69 -0.92
CA LEU A 269 9.82 -12.58 -0.11
C LEU A 269 8.75 -11.53 0.18
N PHE A 270 7.88 -11.28 -0.80
CA PHE A 270 6.81 -10.29 -0.75
C PHE A 270 5.43 -10.96 -0.80
N PRO A 271 4.97 -11.59 0.30
CA PRO A 271 3.68 -12.29 0.33
C PRO A 271 2.46 -11.35 0.28
N GLY A 272 2.67 -10.04 0.47
CA GLY A 272 1.61 -9.03 0.58
C GLY A 272 1.04 -8.91 2.00
N PHE A 273 -0.05 -8.18 2.11
CA PHE A 273 -0.77 -7.90 3.35
C PHE A 273 -2.29 -7.92 3.10
#